data_ca459ad15c4807ff2c1cfb4f15e2c4cd
#
_entry.id   ca459ad15c4807ff2c1cfb4f15e2c4cd
#
_cell.length_a   1.000
_cell.length_b   1.000
_cell.length_c   1.000
_cell.angle_alpha   90.00
_cell.angle_beta   90.00
_cell.angle_gamma   90.00
#
_symmetry.space_group_name_H-M   'P 1'
#
loop_
_entity.id
_entity.type
_entity.pdbx_description
1 polymer ?
#
loop_
_entity_poly.entity_id
_entity_poly.type
_entity_poly.pdbx_seq_one_letter_code
_entity_poly.pdbx_strand_id
1 'polypeptide(L)'
;MRVNKTAILLWAISSFSFSAANADVSVVTSIKPVHSLVSGVMSGVGSPTVIIEGAGSPHTYSLKPSQARQLQGADLVFWMGDELETFLEGP
;
A
#
# COMPACT_ATOMS: atom_id res chain seq x y z
N MET A 1 11.14 14.88 -65.18
CA MET A 1 11.68 14.23 -64.01
C MET A 1 10.64 14.24 -62.90
N ARG A 2 10.11 13.10 -62.57
CA ARG A 2 9.07 13.03 -61.54
C ARG A 2 9.71 12.81 -60.21
N VAL A 3 9.61 13.78 -59.33
CA VAL A 3 9.93 13.60 -57.94
C VAL A 3 8.83 12.73 -57.34
N ASN A 4 9.14 11.50 -57.05
CA ASN A 4 8.28 10.70 -56.21
C ASN A 4 8.27 11.37 -54.88
N LYS A 5 7.19 12.05 -54.60
CA LYS A 5 6.87 12.42 -53.24
C LYS A 5 6.53 11.11 -52.53
N THR A 6 7.55 10.40 -52.13
CA THR A 6 7.38 9.39 -51.14
C THR A 6 6.85 10.12 -49.93
N ALA A 7 5.57 10.01 -49.73
CA ALA A 7 4.98 10.43 -48.49
C ALA A 7 5.73 9.63 -47.40
N ILE A 8 6.66 10.30 -46.76
CA ILE A 8 7.21 9.82 -45.52
C ILE A 8 6.04 9.82 -44.56
N LEU A 9 5.35 8.70 -44.50
CA LEU A 9 4.45 8.44 -43.41
C LEU A 9 5.34 8.40 -42.19
N LEU A 10 5.52 9.54 -41.57
CA LEU A 10 5.97 9.62 -40.20
C LEU A 10 4.90 8.94 -39.36
N TRP A 11 5.09 7.66 -39.19
CA TRP A 11 4.47 6.93 -38.11
C TRP A 11 5.01 7.57 -36.84
N ALA A 12 4.29 8.57 -36.37
CA ALA A 12 4.42 8.99 -35.00
C ALA A 12 3.97 7.79 -34.18
N ILE A 13 4.94 6.96 -33.83
CA ILE A 13 4.78 5.99 -32.76
C ILE A 13 4.62 6.85 -31.52
N SER A 14 3.37 7.21 -31.24
CA SER A 14 3.00 7.72 -29.93
C SER A 14 3.35 6.62 -28.97
N SER A 15 4.55 6.72 -28.41
CA SER A 15 4.94 5.92 -27.25
C SER A 15 3.98 6.35 -26.14
N PHE A 16 2.85 5.66 -26.04
CA PHE A 16 2.04 5.71 -24.84
C PHE A 16 2.89 5.13 -23.73
N SER A 17 3.63 6.01 -23.08
CA SER A 17 4.23 5.67 -21.79
C SER A 17 3.07 5.45 -20.83
N PHE A 18 2.69 4.20 -20.63
CA PHE A 18 1.90 3.84 -19.48
C PHE A 18 2.79 4.06 -18.26
N SER A 19 2.76 5.27 -17.73
CA SER A 19 3.12 5.48 -16.35
C SER A 19 2.14 4.62 -15.55
N ALA A 20 2.60 3.47 -15.08
CA ALA A 20 1.92 2.81 -14.00
C ALA A 20 1.85 3.83 -12.87
N ALA A 21 0.68 4.43 -12.68
CA ALA A 21 0.42 5.23 -11.51
C ALA A 21 0.51 4.25 -10.34
N ASN A 22 1.69 4.17 -9.71
CA ASN A 22 1.85 3.58 -8.40
C ASN A 22 1.09 4.51 -7.45
N ALA A 23 -0.22 4.27 -7.31
CA ALA A 23 -0.93 4.80 -6.17
C ALA A 23 -0.30 4.12 -4.96
N ASP A 24 0.47 4.87 -4.18
CA ASP A 24 1.02 4.41 -2.92
C ASP A 24 -0.15 4.12 -1.98
N VAL A 25 -0.52 2.85 -1.91
CA VAL A 25 -1.55 2.38 -0.99
C VAL A 25 -0.94 2.28 0.40
N SER A 26 -1.48 3.05 1.33
CA SER A 26 -1.09 2.99 2.73
C SER A 26 -1.82 1.83 3.42
N VAL A 27 -1.08 0.79 3.74
CA VAL A 27 -1.59 -0.40 4.41
C VAL A 27 -0.99 -0.53 5.79
N VAL A 28 -1.83 -0.69 6.79
CA VAL A 28 -1.45 -0.87 8.19
C VAL A 28 -1.93 -2.23 8.67
N THR A 29 -1.10 -2.91 9.43
CA THR A 29 -1.41 -4.19 10.07
C THR A 29 -1.24 -4.08 11.58
N SER A 30 -2.02 -4.82 12.33
CA SER A 30 -2.02 -4.76 13.79
C SER A 30 -0.84 -5.48 14.42
N ILE A 31 -0.66 -6.74 14.09
CA ILE A 31 0.33 -7.65 14.70
C ILE A 31 1.24 -8.29 13.64
N LYS A 32 2.39 -8.77 14.09
CA LYS A 32 3.41 -9.36 13.20
C LYS A 32 2.93 -10.53 12.34
N PRO A 33 2.14 -11.49 12.82
CA PRO A 33 1.64 -12.56 11.95
C PRO A 33 0.79 -12.05 10.80
N VAL A 34 -0.09 -11.08 11.05
CA VAL A 34 -0.89 -10.42 10.01
C VAL A 34 0.01 -9.64 9.06
N HIS A 35 0.99 -8.92 9.60
CA HIS A 35 1.98 -8.20 8.80
C HIS A 35 2.74 -9.12 7.84
N SER A 36 3.17 -10.28 8.29
CA SER A 36 3.88 -11.26 7.45
C SER A 36 3.03 -11.73 6.27
N LEU A 37 1.76 -12.03 6.51
CA LEU A 37 0.83 -12.45 5.46
C LEU A 37 0.58 -11.33 4.44
N VAL A 38 0.29 -10.13 4.93
CA VAL A 38 0.03 -8.97 4.08
C VAL A 38 1.28 -8.57 3.30
N SER A 39 2.46 -8.64 3.90
CA SER A 39 3.73 -8.40 3.22
C SER A 39 3.94 -9.36 2.05
N GLY A 40 3.59 -10.63 2.21
CA GLY A 40 3.66 -11.62 1.15
C GLY A 40 2.73 -11.29 -0.02
N VAL A 41 1.50 -10.90 0.28
CA VAL A 41 0.51 -10.50 -0.73
C VAL A 41 0.92 -9.22 -1.45
N MET A 42 1.52 -8.27 -0.75
CA MET A 42 1.95 -6.98 -1.30
C MET A 42 3.32 -7.02 -1.99
N SER A 43 3.95 -8.16 -2.06
CA SER A 43 5.27 -8.31 -2.70
C SER A 43 5.26 -7.76 -4.12
N GLY A 44 6.18 -6.85 -4.42
CA GLY A 44 6.27 -6.16 -5.71
C GLY A 44 5.31 -4.98 -5.89
N VAL A 45 4.41 -4.72 -4.95
CA VAL A 45 3.44 -3.62 -5.00
C VAL A 45 3.74 -2.55 -3.94
N GLY A 46 4.15 -2.97 -2.76
CA GLY A 46 4.46 -2.09 -1.64
C GLY A 46 4.76 -2.88 -0.38
N SER A 47 4.78 -2.19 0.74
CA SER A 47 5.04 -2.80 2.05
C SER A 47 4.05 -2.27 3.08
N PRO A 48 3.41 -3.14 3.87
CA PRO A 48 2.57 -2.71 4.97
C PRO A 48 3.42 -2.23 6.14
N THR A 49 2.82 -1.42 7.00
CA THR A 49 3.37 -1.10 8.31
C THR A 49 2.70 -1.94 9.39
N VAL A 50 3.38 -2.15 10.50
CA VAL A 50 2.85 -2.88 11.64
C VAL A 50 2.75 -1.97 12.87
N ILE A 51 1.69 -2.10 13.63
CA ILE A 51 1.47 -1.30 14.84
C ILE A 51 2.26 -1.88 16.02
N ILE A 52 2.10 -3.16 16.30
CA ILE A 52 2.79 -3.83 17.41
C ILE A 52 4.06 -4.48 16.88
N GLU A 53 5.19 -3.78 17.02
CA GLU A 53 6.50 -4.26 16.56
C GLU A 53 7.20 -5.16 17.58
N GLY A 54 6.95 -4.93 18.85
CA GLY A 54 7.62 -5.61 19.96
C GLY A 54 6.84 -6.80 20.51
N ALA A 55 7.25 -7.25 21.70
CA ALA A 55 6.66 -8.37 22.44
C ALA A 55 5.38 -7.95 23.22
N GLY A 56 4.79 -6.79 22.93
CA GLY A 56 3.59 -6.33 23.60
C GLY A 56 2.39 -7.22 23.31
N SER A 57 1.55 -7.40 24.34
CA SER A 57 0.29 -8.12 24.16
C SER A 57 -0.75 -7.24 23.41
N PRO A 58 -1.39 -7.75 22.36
CA PRO A 58 -2.44 -7.01 21.67
C PRO A 58 -3.65 -6.72 22.56
N HIS A 59 -3.88 -7.50 23.62
CA HIS A 59 -4.98 -7.28 24.55
C HIS A 59 -4.82 -6.05 25.44
N THR A 60 -3.58 -5.64 25.69
CA THR A 60 -3.26 -4.56 26.65
C THR A 60 -2.50 -3.41 25.98
N TYR A 61 -2.43 -3.41 24.66
CA TYR A 61 -1.69 -2.42 23.90
C TYR A 61 -2.40 -1.06 23.93
N SER A 62 -1.62 0.00 24.06
CA SER A 62 -2.09 1.38 23.95
C SER A 62 -1.44 2.06 22.75
N LEU A 63 -2.26 2.65 21.88
CA LEU A 63 -1.78 3.37 20.71
C LEU A 63 -0.98 4.61 21.10
N LYS A 64 0.18 4.77 20.47
CA LYS A 64 0.90 6.05 20.47
C LYS A 64 0.20 7.04 19.55
N PRO A 65 0.30 8.36 19.80
CA PRO A 65 -0.29 9.36 18.91
C PRO A 65 0.14 9.25 17.45
N SER A 66 1.39 8.88 17.20
CA SER A 66 1.92 8.64 15.85
C SER A 66 1.23 7.47 15.15
N GLN A 67 0.94 6.41 15.89
CA GLN A 67 0.24 5.23 15.38
C GLN A 67 -1.24 5.51 15.10
N ALA A 68 -1.89 6.30 15.95
CA ALA A 68 -3.25 6.76 15.71
C ALA A 68 -3.35 7.59 14.42
N ARG A 69 -2.40 8.47 14.17
CA ARG A 69 -2.32 9.22 12.91
C ARG A 69 -2.09 8.30 11.72
N GLN A 70 -1.25 7.30 11.86
CA GLN A 70 -0.97 6.32 10.81
C GLN A 70 -2.22 5.52 10.44
N LEU A 71 -3.01 5.11 11.43
CA LEU A 71 -4.29 4.44 11.21
C LEU A 71 -5.30 5.34 10.50
N GLN A 72 -5.41 6.61 10.91
CA GLN A 72 -6.30 7.58 10.27
C GLN A 72 -5.95 7.84 8.81
N GLY A 73 -4.66 7.81 8.46
CA GLY A 73 -4.17 8.01 7.11
C GLY A 73 -4.12 6.73 6.26
N ALA A 74 -4.46 5.58 6.82
CA ALA A 74 -4.40 4.31 6.11
C ALA A 74 -5.55 4.15 5.12
N ASP A 75 -5.24 3.59 3.95
CA ASP A 75 -6.27 3.16 2.99
C ASP A 75 -6.90 1.84 3.39
N LEU A 76 -6.09 0.94 3.97
CA LEU A 76 -6.51 -0.38 4.44
C LEU A 76 -5.87 -0.68 5.80
N VAL A 77 -6.64 -1.28 6.69
CA VAL A 77 -6.16 -1.80 7.96
C VAL A 77 -6.53 -3.26 8.09
N PHE A 78 -5.53 -4.11 8.30
CA PHE A 78 -5.70 -5.53 8.55
C PHE A 78 -5.49 -5.84 10.03
N TRP A 79 -6.46 -6.42 10.67
CA TRP A 79 -6.46 -6.78 12.08
C TRP A 79 -7.26 -8.06 12.32
N MET A 80 -7.09 -8.66 13.50
CA MET A 80 -7.78 -9.91 13.84
C MET A 80 -9.20 -9.70 14.34
N GLY A 81 -9.46 -8.55 14.93
CA GLY A 81 -10.78 -8.20 15.44
C GLY A 81 -10.72 -7.60 16.83
N ASP A 82 -11.86 -7.07 17.27
CA ASP A 82 -12.04 -6.35 18.53
C ASP A 82 -11.75 -7.22 19.77
N GLU A 83 -12.02 -8.49 19.72
CA GLU A 83 -11.73 -9.42 20.82
C GLU A 83 -10.25 -9.53 21.15
N LEU A 84 -9.36 -9.38 20.17
CA LEU A 84 -7.92 -9.42 20.37
C LEU A 84 -7.32 -8.02 20.50
N GLU A 85 -7.75 -7.11 19.66
CA GLU A 85 -7.15 -5.80 19.47
C GLU A 85 -8.14 -4.69 19.86
N THR A 86 -8.55 -4.67 21.11
CA THR A 86 -9.51 -3.69 21.66
C THR A 86 -9.07 -2.24 21.42
N PHE A 87 -7.75 -2.00 21.30
CA PHE A 87 -7.20 -0.66 21.04
C PHE A 87 -7.55 -0.12 19.63
N LEU A 88 -8.09 -0.94 18.74
CA LEU A 88 -8.52 -0.55 17.39
C LEU A 88 -10.03 -0.25 17.29
N GLU A 89 -10.80 -0.47 18.33
CA GLU A 89 -12.25 -0.22 18.32
C GLU A 89 -12.60 1.27 18.13
N GLY A 90 -11.79 2.18 18.64
CA GLY A 90 -12.04 3.62 18.55
C GLY A 90 -11.59 4.27 17.24
N PRO A 91 -10.38 3.95 16.81
CA PRO A 91 -9.89 4.46 15.51
C PRO A 91 -10.59 3.86 14.34
#